data_34cef975e245057560eeb149315be881
#
_entry.id   34cef975e245057560eeb149315be881
#
_cell.length_a   1.000
_cell.length_b   1.000
_cell.length_c   1.000
_cell.angle_alpha   90.00
_cell.angle_beta   90.00
_cell.angle_gamma   90.00
#
_symmetry.space_group_name_H-M   'P 1'
#
loop_
_entity.id
_entity.type
_entity.pdbx_description
1 polymer ?
#
loop_
_entity_poly.entity_id
_entity_poly.type
_entity_poly.pdbx_seq_one_letter_code
_entity_poly.pdbx_strand_id
1 'polypeptide(L)'
;VEAGYPWSLGKAAAGFPPAVPGCYTGALENHPDLVDWISKTRPLAGNAGDVLRRLRDPVELESAATDAGLAFPETLLSPRGVPEDGSFLLKPLAGAGGRGIRPWTQSLAADPTHGLLRAGRTHAWQRLTVGLPSSAAYCLSPGKPQLLGCARQLVGEAWCHADRFAWCGAVVSSPAVSGPAHERLAARLEPLGEVLAERFRAVGLVGIDLLVAADGLVTVVEANPRPTASMELYERSGAGSIAGRHLAACGFALPAVSPRVQPSPQPEASWAKAVLFAARPTPIAQPLIDALLEQAAIWTEVDGGWPSLADIPRPAQVIPSAAPVVTIFAAGRSEADALQRLRDRVTHVDAMLGNA
;
A
#
# COMPACT_ATOMS: atom_id res chain seq x y z
N VAL A 1 25.88 14.67 -14.12
CA VAL A 1 24.76 14.82 -13.19
C VAL A 1 24.29 13.41 -12.83
N GLU A 2 24.54 12.96 -11.60
CA GLU A 2 23.95 11.71 -11.14
C GLU A 2 22.43 11.87 -11.14
N ALA A 3 21.74 11.01 -11.89
CA ALA A 3 20.30 11.02 -11.91
C ALA A 3 19.82 10.60 -10.50
N GLY A 4 19.07 11.47 -9.83
CA GLY A 4 18.41 11.14 -8.56
C GLY A 4 17.33 10.09 -8.73
N TYR A 5 16.71 9.68 -7.60
CA TYR A 5 15.51 8.81 -7.63
C TYR A 5 14.39 9.47 -8.48
N PRO A 6 13.67 8.76 -9.32
CA PRO A 6 13.74 7.28 -9.49
C PRO A 6 14.71 6.81 -10.59
N TRP A 7 15.29 7.70 -11.37
CA TRP A 7 16.13 7.34 -12.54
C TRP A 7 17.42 6.60 -12.18
N SER A 8 17.92 6.75 -10.95
CA SER A 8 19.02 5.95 -10.41
C SER A 8 18.71 4.45 -10.38
N LEU A 9 17.43 4.06 -10.28
CA LEU A 9 17.00 2.65 -10.35
C LEU A 9 17.27 2.05 -11.74
N GLY A 10 17.14 2.84 -12.81
CA GLY A 10 17.50 2.41 -14.16
C GLY A 10 18.97 2.01 -14.28
N LYS A 11 19.86 2.81 -13.68
CA LYS A 11 21.30 2.49 -13.61
C LYS A 11 21.56 1.22 -12.79
N ALA A 12 20.92 1.08 -11.64
CA ALA A 12 21.02 -0.12 -10.81
C ALA A 12 20.53 -1.37 -11.56
N ALA A 13 19.40 -1.25 -12.29
CA ALA A 13 18.88 -2.32 -13.12
C ALA A 13 19.87 -2.76 -14.21
N ALA A 14 20.60 -1.84 -14.83
CA ALA A 14 21.60 -2.14 -15.85
C ALA A 14 22.77 -2.98 -15.33
N GLY A 15 23.02 -3.02 -14.02
CA GLY A 15 24.03 -3.87 -13.39
C GLY A 15 23.68 -5.36 -13.32
N PHE A 16 22.46 -5.76 -13.67
CA PHE A 16 22.03 -7.16 -13.69
C PHE A 16 21.95 -7.71 -15.13
N PRO A 17 22.16 -9.04 -15.33
CA PRO A 17 22.01 -9.64 -16.65
C PRO A 17 20.65 -9.31 -17.28
N PRO A 18 20.55 -9.05 -18.60
CA PRO A 18 19.29 -8.67 -19.25
C PRO A 18 18.17 -9.72 -19.11
N ALA A 19 18.52 -10.99 -18.95
CA ALA A 19 17.54 -12.09 -18.76
C ALA A 19 16.86 -12.07 -17.36
N VAL A 20 17.40 -11.34 -16.39
CA VAL A 20 16.79 -11.21 -15.06
C VAL A 20 15.58 -10.27 -15.16
N PRO A 21 14.35 -10.73 -14.83
CA PRO A 21 13.18 -9.89 -14.91
C PRO A 21 13.24 -8.74 -13.91
N GLY A 22 12.76 -7.57 -14.35
CA GLY A 22 12.52 -6.43 -13.48
C GLY A 22 11.16 -6.58 -12.81
N CYS A 23 11.14 -6.49 -11.48
CA CYS A 23 9.92 -6.33 -10.69
C CYS A 23 10.02 -5.01 -9.91
N TYR A 24 8.90 -4.35 -9.73
CA TYR A 24 8.86 -3.10 -8.97
C TYR A 24 7.81 -3.13 -7.86
N THR A 25 8.16 -2.47 -6.77
CA THR A 25 7.30 -2.17 -5.63
C THR A 25 7.43 -0.68 -5.30
N GLY A 26 6.65 -0.17 -4.36
CA GLY A 26 6.72 1.24 -3.99
C GLY A 26 6.24 2.15 -5.12
N ALA A 27 6.48 3.43 -5.07
CA ALA A 27 5.87 4.47 -5.90
C ALA A 27 6.31 4.49 -7.40
N LEU A 28 6.82 3.39 -7.97
CA LEU A 28 7.29 3.35 -9.36
C LEU A 28 6.12 3.44 -10.37
N GLU A 29 4.91 3.11 -9.95
CA GLU A 29 3.69 3.36 -10.73
C GLU A 29 3.47 4.83 -11.08
N ASN A 30 4.10 5.74 -10.36
CA ASN A 30 4.09 7.18 -10.65
C ASN A 30 5.13 7.59 -11.72
N HIS A 31 5.94 6.65 -12.19
CA HIS A 31 7.01 6.85 -13.17
C HIS A 31 6.90 5.89 -14.35
N PRO A 32 5.76 5.89 -15.08
CA PRO A 32 5.50 4.93 -16.16
C PRO A 32 6.56 4.98 -17.26
N ASP A 33 7.16 6.14 -17.54
CA ASP A 33 8.22 6.26 -18.55
C ASP A 33 9.48 5.49 -18.16
N LEU A 34 9.82 5.45 -16.88
CA LEU A 34 10.94 4.65 -16.38
C LEU A 34 10.60 3.14 -16.48
N VAL A 35 9.36 2.76 -16.18
CA VAL A 35 8.92 1.36 -16.31
C VAL A 35 8.95 0.93 -17.78
N ASP A 36 8.52 1.79 -18.71
CA ASP A 36 8.63 1.55 -20.17
C ASP A 36 10.10 1.41 -20.60
N TRP A 37 10.99 2.21 -20.03
CA TRP A 37 12.42 2.07 -20.30
C TRP A 37 12.99 0.75 -19.76
N ILE A 38 12.63 0.35 -18.55
CA ILE A 38 13.04 -0.94 -17.95
C ILE A 38 12.53 -2.10 -18.83
N SER A 39 11.28 -2.06 -19.29
CA SER A 39 10.67 -3.13 -20.09
C SER A 39 11.33 -3.33 -21.47
N LYS A 40 11.99 -2.29 -22.00
CA LYS A 40 12.79 -2.39 -23.24
C LYS A 40 14.15 -3.05 -23.04
N THR A 41 14.64 -3.10 -21.81
CA THR A 41 15.97 -3.61 -21.48
C THR A 41 15.96 -5.01 -20.88
N ARG A 42 14.81 -5.44 -20.33
CA ARG A 42 14.63 -6.75 -19.69
C ARG A 42 13.16 -7.14 -19.60
N PRO A 43 12.84 -8.44 -19.40
CA PRO A 43 11.47 -8.88 -19.11
C PRO A 43 10.92 -8.15 -17.89
N LEU A 44 9.66 -7.72 -17.92
CA LEU A 44 9.00 -7.00 -16.85
C LEU A 44 8.02 -7.93 -16.12
N ALA A 45 8.26 -8.18 -14.84
CA ALA A 45 7.29 -8.81 -13.93
C ALA A 45 6.43 -7.70 -13.30
N GLY A 46 5.35 -7.32 -13.97
CA GLY A 46 4.46 -6.25 -13.55
C GLY A 46 3.77 -5.57 -14.74
N ASN A 47 3.05 -4.52 -14.44
CA ASN A 47 2.29 -3.74 -15.42
C ASN A 47 3.20 -2.78 -16.18
N ALA A 48 3.06 -2.70 -17.50
CA ALA A 48 3.79 -1.75 -18.35
C ALA A 48 3.26 -0.32 -18.18
N GLY A 49 4.00 0.66 -18.68
CA GLY A 49 3.70 2.07 -18.45
C GLY A 49 2.35 2.53 -18.98
N ASP A 50 1.84 1.95 -20.08
CA ASP A 50 0.51 2.24 -20.59
C ASP A 50 -0.60 1.80 -19.62
N VAL A 51 -0.48 0.62 -19.04
CA VAL A 51 -1.40 0.12 -18.00
C VAL A 51 -1.32 1.00 -16.75
N LEU A 52 -0.11 1.40 -16.34
CA LEU A 52 0.09 2.30 -15.20
C LEU A 52 -0.61 3.65 -15.40
N ARG A 53 -0.43 4.28 -16.58
CA ARG A 53 -1.06 5.57 -16.89
C ARG A 53 -2.58 5.48 -16.83
N ARG A 54 -3.17 4.41 -17.38
CA ARG A 54 -4.61 4.21 -17.41
C ARG A 54 -5.19 3.90 -16.04
N LEU A 55 -4.59 3.02 -15.26
CA LEU A 55 -5.06 2.68 -13.91
C LEU A 55 -4.88 3.82 -12.89
N ARG A 56 -3.94 4.74 -13.17
CA ARG A 56 -3.73 5.95 -12.34
C ARG A 56 -4.52 7.16 -12.85
N ASP A 57 -5.21 7.06 -13.97
CA ASP A 57 -6.13 8.11 -14.44
C ASP A 57 -7.47 7.97 -13.70
N PRO A 58 -7.90 8.99 -12.92
CA PRO A 58 -9.14 8.89 -12.16
C PRO A 58 -10.38 8.75 -13.04
N VAL A 59 -10.38 9.25 -14.28
CA VAL A 59 -11.51 9.11 -15.22
C VAL A 59 -11.65 7.64 -15.67
N GLU A 60 -10.53 7.00 -16.02
CA GLU A 60 -10.53 5.59 -16.40
C GLU A 60 -10.92 4.69 -15.23
N LEU A 61 -10.43 5.02 -14.01
CA LEU A 61 -10.72 4.25 -12.80
C LEU A 61 -12.18 4.42 -12.35
N GLU A 62 -12.75 5.63 -12.46
CA GLU A 62 -14.17 5.89 -12.21
C GLU A 62 -15.06 5.05 -13.12
N SER A 63 -14.75 5.04 -14.42
CA SER A 63 -15.49 4.21 -15.39
C SER A 63 -15.37 2.71 -15.04
N ALA A 64 -14.19 2.24 -14.64
CA ALA A 64 -13.98 0.84 -14.24
C ALA A 64 -14.75 0.48 -12.96
N ALA A 65 -14.79 1.38 -11.98
CA ALA A 65 -15.58 1.18 -10.77
C ALA A 65 -17.08 1.09 -11.10
N THR A 66 -17.58 1.97 -11.97
CA THR A 66 -18.98 1.99 -12.43
C THR A 66 -19.33 0.69 -13.17
N ASP A 67 -18.47 0.22 -14.08
CA ASP A 67 -18.67 -1.03 -14.82
C ASP A 67 -18.73 -2.25 -13.88
N ALA A 68 -18.02 -2.17 -12.74
CA ALA A 68 -18.06 -3.18 -11.69
C ALA A 68 -19.22 -3.01 -10.67
N GLY A 69 -20.10 -2.02 -10.85
CA GLY A 69 -21.20 -1.72 -9.92
C GLY A 69 -20.75 -1.11 -8.60
N LEU A 70 -19.59 -0.45 -8.56
CA LEU A 70 -19.01 0.22 -7.40
C LEU A 70 -19.10 1.74 -7.54
N ALA A 71 -19.08 2.45 -6.40
CA ALA A 71 -19.04 3.90 -6.38
C ALA A 71 -17.61 4.42 -6.58
N PHE A 72 -17.51 5.68 -7.03
CA PHE A 72 -16.27 6.44 -7.09
C PHE A 72 -16.55 7.87 -6.59
N PRO A 73 -15.65 8.52 -5.85
CA PRO A 73 -15.88 9.87 -5.36
C PRO A 73 -15.88 10.86 -6.53
N GLU A 74 -16.76 11.83 -6.52
CA GLU A 74 -16.71 12.94 -7.47
C GLU A 74 -15.28 13.50 -7.53
N THR A 75 -14.70 13.49 -8.74
CA THR A 75 -13.30 13.86 -8.94
C THR A 75 -13.17 14.84 -10.09
N LEU A 76 -12.60 15.99 -9.81
CA LEU A 76 -12.40 17.09 -10.75
C LEU A 76 -10.91 17.27 -11.02
N LEU A 77 -10.53 17.49 -12.28
CA LEU A 77 -9.15 17.71 -12.71
C LEU A 77 -8.80 19.20 -12.87
N SER A 78 -9.69 20.09 -12.38
CA SER A 78 -9.53 21.53 -12.37
C SER A 78 -10.12 22.10 -11.08
N PRO A 79 -9.53 23.13 -10.47
CA PRO A 79 -10.07 23.79 -9.29
C PRO A 79 -11.31 24.62 -9.57
N ARG A 80 -11.65 24.82 -10.84
CA ARG A 80 -12.75 25.72 -11.24
C ARG A 80 -14.09 25.18 -10.75
N GLY A 81 -14.74 25.93 -9.85
CA GLY A 81 -16.04 25.57 -9.29
C GLY A 81 -16.00 24.56 -8.15
N VAL A 82 -14.81 24.16 -7.70
CA VAL A 82 -14.65 23.30 -6.51
C VAL A 82 -14.90 24.14 -5.25
N PRO A 83 -15.82 23.74 -4.34
CA PRO A 83 -16.03 24.41 -3.07
C PRO A 83 -14.75 24.43 -2.22
N GLU A 84 -14.42 25.59 -1.64
CA GLU A 84 -13.23 25.81 -0.81
C GLU A 84 -13.54 25.67 0.70
N ASP A 85 -14.44 24.77 1.04
CA ASP A 85 -14.97 24.54 2.39
C ASP A 85 -14.40 23.27 3.07
N GLY A 86 -13.46 22.60 2.43
CA GLY A 86 -12.88 21.35 2.92
C GLY A 86 -13.69 20.10 2.55
N SER A 87 -14.79 20.21 1.81
CA SER A 87 -15.58 19.08 1.31
C SER A 87 -14.89 18.31 0.17
N PHE A 88 -13.85 18.90 -0.42
CA PHE A 88 -12.96 18.26 -1.37
C PHE A 88 -11.53 18.14 -0.81
N LEU A 89 -10.85 17.14 -1.28
CA LEU A 89 -9.41 16.93 -1.01
C LEU A 89 -8.61 17.32 -2.25
N LEU A 90 -7.56 18.11 -2.08
CA LEU A 90 -6.50 18.24 -3.06
C LEU A 90 -5.62 16.98 -2.98
N LYS A 91 -5.58 16.18 -4.04
CA LYS A 91 -4.88 14.88 -4.09
C LYS A 91 -3.84 14.90 -5.21
N PRO A 92 -2.53 14.69 -4.92
CA PRO A 92 -1.53 14.51 -5.97
C PRO A 92 -1.85 13.27 -6.82
N LEU A 93 -1.83 13.40 -8.16
CA LEU A 93 -2.03 12.26 -9.07
C LEU A 93 -0.86 11.27 -9.03
N ALA A 94 0.34 11.78 -8.79
CA ALA A 94 1.57 10.98 -8.61
C ALA A 94 1.95 10.90 -7.12
N GLY A 95 0.99 10.50 -6.27
CA GLY A 95 1.17 10.34 -4.82
C GLY A 95 1.38 8.89 -4.41
N ALA A 96 1.82 8.69 -3.17
CA ALA A 96 1.86 7.38 -2.52
C ALA A 96 1.69 7.54 -1.00
N GLY A 97 0.96 6.59 -0.37
CA GLY A 97 0.80 6.53 1.08
C GLY A 97 0.08 7.73 1.69
N GLY A 98 -0.77 8.42 0.91
CA GLY A 98 -1.55 9.57 1.40
C GLY A 98 -0.78 10.88 1.54
N ARG A 99 0.51 10.90 1.18
CA ARG A 99 1.35 12.11 1.29
C ARG A 99 0.85 13.22 0.36
N GLY A 100 0.78 14.44 0.90
CA GLY A 100 0.37 15.63 0.15
C GLY A 100 -1.15 15.77 -0.04
N ILE A 101 -1.96 14.84 0.46
CA ILE A 101 -3.41 14.99 0.49
C ILE A 101 -3.80 16.03 1.54
N ARG A 102 -4.59 17.02 1.15
CA ARG A 102 -5.04 18.11 2.02
C ARG A 102 -6.50 18.47 1.74
N PRO A 103 -7.30 18.87 2.75
CA PRO A 103 -8.59 19.49 2.51
C PRO A 103 -8.45 20.75 1.66
N TRP A 104 -9.30 20.87 0.65
CA TRP A 104 -9.34 22.06 -0.21
C TRP A 104 -10.10 23.18 0.50
N THR A 105 -9.39 24.21 0.95
CA THR A 105 -9.93 25.32 1.73
C THR A 105 -9.53 26.65 1.12
N GLN A 106 -10.22 27.75 1.51
CA GLN A 106 -9.89 29.11 1.07
C GLN A 106 -8.41 29.47 1.30
N SER A 107 -7.86 29.10 2.46
CA SER A 107 -6.45 29.35 2.77
C SER A 107 -5.50 28.62 1.82
N LEU A 108 -5.83 27.38 1.44
CA LEU A 108 -5.04 26.60 0.49
C LEU A 108 -5.19 27.12 -0.94
N ALA A 109 -6.41 27.53 -1.33
CA ALA A 109 -6.69 28.10 -2.65
C ALA A 109 -6.01 29.46 -2.87
N ALA A 110 -5.85 30.24 -1.80
CA ALA A 110 -5.20 31.56 -1.81
C ALA A 110 -3.65 31.49 -1.76
N ASP A 111 -3.05 30.33 -1.45
CA ASP A 111 -1.61 30.17 -1.36
C ASP A 111 -0.95 30.33 -2.75
N PRO A 112 -0.11 31.36 -2.96
CA PRO A 112 0.53 31.61 -4.25
C PRO A 112 1.49 30.49 -4.69
N THR A 113 2.03 29.70 -3.77
CA THR A 113 2.88 28.55 -4.10
C THR A 113 2.11 27.45 -4.84
N HIS A 114 0.76 27.44 -4.72
CA HIS A 114 -0.13 26.54 -5.43
C HIS A 114 -0.55 27.06 -6.81
N GLY A 115 -0.08 28.23 -7.22
CA GLY A 115 -0.30 28.78 -8.59
C GLY A 115 0.18 27.83 -9.70
N LEU A 116 1.19 27.01 -9.42
CA LEU A 116 1.69 25.96 -10.31
C LEU A 116 0.68 24.80 -10.48
N LEU A 117 -0.25 24.59 -9.54
CA LEU A 117 -1.31 23.58 -9.65
C LEU A 117 -2.33 23.91 -10.76
N ARG A 118 -2.40 25.19 -11.15
CA ARG A 118 -3.29 25.65 -12.23
C ARG A 118 -2.72 25.38 -13.63
N ALA A 119 -1.42 25.08 -13.74
CA ALA A 119 -0.72 24.98 -15.01
C ALA A 119 -0.53 23.56 -15.55
N GLY A 120 -0.88 22.51 -14.79
CA GLY A 120 -0.69 21.13 -15.22
C GLY A 120 -1.60 20.12 -14.47
N ARG A 121 -1.83 18.97 -15.09
CA ARG A 121 -2.57 17.85 -14.49
C ARG A 121 -1.73 17.12 -13.44
N THR A 122 -1.36 17.78 -12.36
CA THR A 122 -0.55 17.18 -11.27
C THR A 122 -1.40 16.78 -10.07
N HIS A 123 -2.61 17.31 -9.97
CA HIS A 123 -3.53 17.07 -8.85
C HIS A 123 -4.97 16.86 -9.33
N ALA A 124 -5.74 16.19 -8.50
CA ALA A 124 -7.20 16.11 -8.60
C ALA A 124 -7.84 16.72 -7.35
N TRP A 125 -9.07 17.21 -7.49
CA TRP A 125 -9.96 17.59 -6.40
C TRP A 125 -11.00 16.49 -6.25
N GLN A 126 -10.82 15.65 -5.23
CA GLN A 126 -11.68 14.51 -4.98
C GLN A 126 -12.57 14.79 -3.77
N ARG A 127 -13.87 14.52 -3.90
CA ARG A 127 -14.83 14.71 -2.80
C ARG A 127 -14.41 13.86 -1.59
N LEU A 128 -14.37 14.48 -0.42
CA LEU A 128 -14.15 13.80 0.84
C LEU A 128 -15.33 12.86 1.13
N THR A 129 -15.07 11.58 1.07
CA THR A 129 -16.07 10.52 1.29
C THR A 129 -15.82 9.85 2.64
N VAL A 130 -16.89 9.54 3.35
CA VAL A 130 -16.85 8.88 4.66
C VAL A 130 -17.00 7.37 4.48
N GLY A 131 -16.17 6.60 5.16
CA GLY A 131 -16.20 5.15 5.16
C GLY A 131 -15.01 4.56 5.91
N LEU A 132 -15.06 3.26 6.18
CA LEU A 132 -13.95 2.52 6.76
C LEU A 132 -12.85 2.36 5.70
N PRO A 133 -11.64 2.91 5.90
CA PRO A 133 -10.54 2.71 4.98
C PRO A 133 -10.23 1.22 4.84
N SER A 134 -10.24 0.74 3.61
CA SER A 134 -10.07 -0.68 3.28
C SER A 134 -9.25 -0.82 2.00
N SER A 135 -8.76 -2.01 1.72
CA SER A 135 -8.16 -2.32 0.43
C SER A 135 -8.54 -3.71 -0.03
N ALA A 136 -8.60 -3.89 -1.35
CA ALA A 136 -8.71 -5.20 -1.99
C ALA A 136 -7.38 -5.54 -2.66
N ALA A 137 -6.95 -6.79 -2.53
CA ALA A 137 -5.76 -7.31 -3.18
C ALA A 137 -6.15 -8.30 -4.27
N TYR A 138 -5.73 -8.04 -5.51
CA TYR A 138 -5.97 -8.92 -6.65
C TYR A 138 -4.67 -9.53 -7.14
N CYS A 139 -4.76 -10.77 -7.61
CA CYS A 139 -3.75 -11.43 -8.44
C CYS A 139 -4.37 -11.66 -9.83
N LEU A 140 -3.91 -10.88 -10.81
CA LEU A 140 -4.50 -10.84 -12.14
C LEU A 140 -3.64 -11.63 -13.12
N SER A 141 -4.23 -12.67 -13.69
CA SER A 141 -3.67 -13.41 -14.82
C SER A 141 -4.65 -13.37 -15.99
N PRO A 142 -4.21 -13.47 -17.24
CA PRO A 142 -5.12 -13.51 -18.38
C PRO A 142 -6.21 -14.58 -18.22
N GLY A 143 -7.48 -14.15 -18.22
CA GLY A 143 -8.65 -15.03 -18.05
C GLY A 143 -8.83 -15.67 -16.66
N LYS A 144 -8.04 -15.28 -15.65
CA LYS A 144 -8.13 -15.80 -14.28
C LYS A 144 -7.84 -14.70 -13.23
N PRO A 145 -8.65 -13.64 -13.19
CA PRO A 145 -8.55 -12.68 -12.08
C PRO A 145 -8.91 -13.37 -10.76
N GLN A 146 -8.16 -13.10 -9.72
CA GLN A 146 -8.42 -13.64 -8.39
C GLN A 146 -8.35 -12.53 -7.35
N LEU A 147 -9.41 -12.34 -6.58
CA LEU A 147 -9.37 -11.56 -5.35
C LEU A 147 -8.67 -12.40 -4.28
N LEU A 148 -7.55 -11.92 -3.76
CA LEU A 148 -6.80 -12.57 -2.67
C LEU A 148 -7.45 -12.31 -1.32
N GLY A 149 -8.09 -11.15 -1.16
CA GLY A 149 -8.80 -10.76 0.06
C GLY A 149 -8.92 -9.25 0.20
N CYS A 150 -9.53 -8.86 1.33
CA CYS A 150 -9.70 -7.48 1.74
C CYS A 150 -8.96 -7.23 3.04
N ALA A 151 -8.41 -6.05 3.20
CA ALA A 151 -7.76 -5.59 4.42
C ALA A 151 -8.44 -4.31 4.92
N ARG A 152 -8.61 -4.19 6.24
CA ARG A 152 -8.85 -2.91 6.87
C ARG A 152 -7.56 -2.12 6.85
N GLN A 153 -7.59 -0.87 6.39
CA GLN A 153 -6.43 0.01 6.42
C GLN A 153 -6.40 0.85 7.70
N LEU A 154 -5.21 1.11 8.20
CA LEU A 154 -4.92 2.07 9.25
C LEU A 154 -4.41 3.35 8.59
N VAL A 155 -5.17 4.44 8.74
CA VAL A 155 -4.88 5.74 8.10
C VAL A 155 -5.00 6.84 9.14
N GLY A 156 -3.96 7.65 9.28
CA GLY A 156 -3.98 8.78 10.21
C GLY A 156 -4.07 8.39 11.69
N GLU A 157 -3.60 7.21 12.04
CA GLU A 157 -3.64 6.73 13.42
C GLU A 157 -2.64 7.51 14.30
N ALA A 158 -3.15 8.25 15.27
CA ALA A 158 -2.33 9.09 16.14
C ALA A 158 -1.28 8.30 16.94
N TRP A 159 -1.59 7.05 17.31
CA TRP A 159 -0.67 6.15 18.01
C TRP A 159 0.49 5.64 17.14
N CYS A 160 0.45 5.89 15.82
CA CYS A 160 1.56 5.69 14.89
C CYS A 160 2.30 7.00 14.56
N HIS A 161 1.91 8.14 15.14
CA HIS A 161 2.35 9.49 14.74
C HIS A 161 2.13 9.79 13.26
N ALA A 162 1.09 9.19 12.67
CA ALA A 162 0.76 9.33 11.27
C ALA A 162 -0.03 10.61 10.99
N ASP A 163 0.32 11.33 9.92
CA ASP A 163 -0.48 12.45 9.44
C ASP A 163 -1.88 11.98 9.02
N ARG A 164 -2.87 12.89 9.07
CA ARG A 164 -4.31 12.60 8.91
C ARG A 164 -4.67 11.65 7.77
N PHE A 165 -4.00 11.73 6.64
CA PHE A 165 -4.26 10.88 5.45
C PHE A 165 -3.13 9.89 5.17
N ALA A 166 -2.10 9.84 6.01
CA ALA A 166 -1.00 8.92 5.83
C ALA A 166 -1.43 7.49 6.13
N TRP A 167 -1.18 6.60 5.19
CA TRP A 167 -1.30 5.17 5.41
C TRP A 167 -0.23 4.74 6.41
N CYS A 168 -0.63 4.10 7.49
CA CYS A 168 0.27 3.66 8.53
C CYS A 168 0.12 2.18 8.89
N GLY A 169 -0.68 1.41 8.14
CA GLY A 169 -0.79 -0.01 8.40
C GLY A 169 -2.05 -0.66 7.85
N ALA A 170 -2.23 -1.93 8.19
CA ALA A 170 -3.39 -2.71 7.78
C ALA A 170 -3.65 -3.86 8.77
N VAL A 171 -4.88 -4.37 8.73
CA VAL A 171 -5.30 -5.59 9.42
C VAL A 171 -5.96 -6.52 8.40
N VAL A 172 -5.58 -7.78 8.42
CA VAL A 172 -6.13 -8.84 7.56
C VAL A 172 -6.66 -9.96 8.44
N SER A 173 -7.92 -10.33 8.20
CA SER A 173 -8.48 -11.57 8.74
C SER A 173 -8.06 -12.74 7.88
N SER A 174 -7.70 -13.84 8.50
CA SER A 174 -7.60 -15.11 7.79
C SER A 174 -8.96 -15.52 7.23
N PRO A 175 -9.01 -16.16 6.04
CA PRO A 175 -10.24 -16.73 5.52
C PRO A 175 -10.95 -17.67 6.50
N ALA A 176 -10.20 -18.39 7.33
CA ALA A 176 -10.76 -19.33 8.32
C ALA A 176 -11.53 -18.63 9.46
N VAL A 177 -11.26 -17.34 9.72
CA VAL A 177 -11.94 -16.57 10.79
C VAL A 177 -12.74 -15.39 10.23
N SER A 178 -12.80 -15.25 8.91
CA SER A 178 -13.58 -14.21 8.23
C SER A 178 -15.06 -14.50 8.36
N GLY A 179 -15.85 -13.49 8.72
CA GLY A 179 -17.30 -13.63 8.88
C GLY A 179 -18.08 -13.21 7.61
N PRO A 180 -19.44 -13.34 7.66
CA PRO A 180 -20.32 -13.07 6.51
C PRO A 180 -20.20 -11.65 5.93
N ALA A 181 -19.77 -10.67 6.71
CA ALA A 181 -19.54 -9.31 6.20
C ALA A 181 -18.36 -9.24 5.24
N HIS A 182 -17.29 -9.99 5.53
CA HIS A 182 -16.13 -10.11 4.67
C HIS A 182 -16.46 -10.82 3.35
N GLU A 183 -17.23 -11.92 3.42
CA GLU A 183 -17.70 -12.65 2.24
C GLU A 183 -18.56 -11.78 1.33
N ARG A 184 -19.48 -11.00 1.90
CA ARG A 184 -20.29 -10.04 1.12
C ARG A 184 -19.45 -8.96 0.46
N LEU A 185 -18.45 -8.44 1.16
CA LEU A 185 -17.52 -7.46 0.59
C LEU A 185 -16.72 -8.09 -0.56
N ALA A 186 -16.18 -9.28 -0.37
CA ALA A 186 -15.44 -10.02 -1.40
C ALA A 186 -16.30 -10.24 -2.65
N ALA A 187 -17.52 -10.73 -2.51
CA ALA A 187 -18.44 -10.96 -3.63
C ALA A 187 -18.76 -9.66 -4.41
N ARG A 188 -18.82 -8.51 -3.73
CA ARG A 188 -19.01 -7.21 -4.40
C ARG A 188 -17.79 -6.73 -5.16
N LEU A 189 -16.60 -7.21 -4.80
CA LEU A 189 -15.33 -6.78 -5.38
C LEU A 189 -14.84 -7.69 -6.52
N GLU A 190 -15.36 -8.93 -6.62
CA GLU A 190 -14.98 -9.85 -7.71
C GLU A 190 -15.15 -9.27 -9.11
N PRO A 191 -16.27 -8.58 -9.48
CA PRO A 191 -16.44 -7.99 -10.81
C PRO A 191 -15.36 -6.96 -11.17
N LEU A 192 -14.85 -6.22 -10.19
CA LEU A 192 -13.76 -5.26 -10.45
C LEU A 192 -12.49 -5.97 -10.93
N GLY A 193 -12.19 -7.16 -10.39
CA GLY A 193 -11.06 -7.97 -10.86
C GLY A 193 -11.15 -8.33 -12.33
N GLU A 194 -12.33 -8.67 -12.83
CA GLU A 194 -12.58 -8.95 -14.25
C GLU A 194 -12.37 -7.70 -15.10
N VAL A 195 -12.93 -6.56 -14.70
CA VAL A 195 -12.74 -5.28 -15.38
C VAL A 195 -11.26 -4.90 -15.44
N LEU A 196 -10.51 -5.06 -14.33
CA LEU A 196 -9.07 -4.76 -14.30
C LEU A 196 -8.28 -5.65 -15.27
N ALA A 197 -8.59 -6.94 -15.32
CA ALA A 197 -7.89 -7.89 -16.20
C ALA A 197 -8.24 -7.70 -17.67
N GLU A 198 -9.50 -7.50 -18.02
CA GLU A 198 -9.97 -7.44 -19.40
C GLU A 198 -9.75 -6.07 -20.03
N ARG A 199 -10.24 -5.01 -19.37
CA ARG A 199 -10.20 -3.64 -19.92
C ARG A 199 -8.80 -3.05 -19.91
N PHE A 200 -8.05 -3.23 -18.80
CA PHE A 200 -6.71 -2.67 -18.65
C PHE A 200 -5.61 -3.66 -19.04
N ARG A 201 -5.92 -4.95 -19.18
CA ARG A 201 -4.93 -6.02 -19.34
C ARG A 201 -3.91 -6.02 -18.21
N ALA A 202 -4.36 -5.68 -17.01
CA ALA A 202 -3.51 -5.66 -15.85
C ALA A 202 -3.08 -7.08 -15.46
N VAL A 203 -1.82 -7.22 -15.03
CA VAL A 203 -1.22 -8.49 -14.63
C VAL A 203 -0.51 -8.41 -13.31
N GLY A 204 -0.33 -9.55 -12.66
CA GLY A 204 0.34 -9.63 -11.37
C GLY A 204 -0.54 -9.11 -10.22
N LEU A 205 0.09 -8.62 -9.18
CA LEU A 205 -0.60 -8.10 -8.02
C LEU A 205 -1.03 -6.65 -8.26
N VAL A 206 -2.29 -6.37 -7.92
CA VAL A 206 -2.89 -5.04 -7.96
C VAL A 206 -3.64 -4.80 -6.65
N GLY A 207 -3.34 -3.70 -5.98
CA GLY A 207 -4.09 -3.22 -4.81
C GLY A 207 -5.09 -2.14 -5.22
N ILE A 208 -6.29 -2.19 -4.65
CA ILE A 208 -7.32 -1.16 -4.81
C ILE A 208 -7.66 -0.60 -3.44
N ASP A 209 -7.50 0.70 -3.27
CA ASP A 209 -7.89 1.38 -2.05
C ASP A 209 -9.38 1.73 -2.09
N LEU A 210 -10.08 1.47 -0.98
CA LEU A 210 -11.53 1.50 -0.87
C LEU A 210 -11.97 2.27 0.37
N LEU A 211 -13.19 2.78 0.33
CA LEU A 211 -13.96 3.16 1.52
C LEU A 211 -15.21 2.30 1.58
N VAL A 212 -15.47 1.70 2.73
CA VAL A 212 -16.68 0.90 2.97
C VAL A 212 -17.56 1.65 3.96
N ALA A 213 -18.70 2.13 3.49
CA ALA A 213 -19.66 2.85 4.32
C ALA A 213 -20.46 1.90 5.23
N ALA A 214 -21.10 2.44 6.27
CA ALA A 214 -21.86 1.65 7.25
C ALA A 214 -23.05 0.89 6.63
N ASP A 215 -23.62 1.41 5.55
CA ASP A 215 -24.69 0.78 4.76
C ASP A 215 -24.16 -0.27 3.77
N GLY A 216 -22.84 -0.49 3.74
CA GLY A 216 -22.18 -1.42 2.85
C GLY A 216 -21.86 -0.86 1.46
N LEU A 217 -22.08 0.43 1.18
CA LEU A 217 -21.61 1.03 -0.06
C LEU A 217 -20.08 0.95 -0.13
N VAL A 218 -19.57 0.46 -1.26
CA VAL A 218 -18.14 0.35 -1.54
C VAL A 218 -17.76 1.43 -2.54
N THR A 219 -16.81 2.28 -2.16
CA THR A 219 -16.30 3.38 -2.98
C THR A 219 -14.83 3.11 -3.30
N VAL A 220 -14.51 2.99 -4.58
CA VAL A 220 -13.12 2.87 -5.07
C VAL A 220 -12.44 4.23 -4.99
N VAL A 221 -11.22 4.30 -4.45
CA VAL A 221 -10.51 5.57 -4.23
C VAL A 221 -9.27 5.67 -5.12
N GLU A 222 -8.51 4.57 -5.25
CA GLU A 222 -7.23 4.55 -5.94
C GLU A 222 -6.86 3.12 -6.37
N ALA A 223 -6.16 3.00 -7.51
CA ALA A 223 -5.54 1.74 -7.94
C ALA A 223 -4.02 1.81 -7.76
N ASN A 224 -3.46 0.75 -7.21
CA ASN A 224 -2.04 0.53 -7.01
C ASN A 224 -1.62 -0.72 -7.81
N PRO A 225 -1.23 -0.58 -9.11
CA PRO A 225 -0.95 -1.72 -10.01
C PRO A 225 0.41 -2.37 -9.73
N ARG A 226 0.61 -2.81 -8.51
CA ARG A 226 1.82 -3.42 -7.95
C ARG A 226 1.54 -4.19 -6.66
N PRO A 227 2.49 -5.00 -6.15
CA PRO A 227 2.46 -5.45 -4.76
C PRO A 227 2.36 -4.28 -3.79
N THR A 228 1.37 -4.31 -2.89
CA THR A 228 1.20 -3.30 -1.82
C THR A 228 1.69 -3.83 -0.49
N ALA A 229 2.02 -2.93 0.42
CA ALA A 229 2.60 -3.29 1.71
C ALA A 229 1.67 -4.10 2.63
N SER A 230 0.35 -4.07 2.40
CA SER A 230 -0.62 -4.89 3.13
C SER A 230 -0.63 -6.36 2.66
N MET A 231 -0.14 -6.64 1.45
CA MET A 231 -0.27 -7.98 0.84
C MET A 231 0.57 -9.04 1.54
N GLU A 232 1.67 -8.68 2.21
CA GLU A 232 2.46 -9.61 3.00
C GLU A 232 1.67 -10.21 4.18
N LEU A 233 0.61 -9.55 4.65
CA LEU A 233 -0.25 -10.08 5.70
C LEU A 233 -1.04 -11.30 5.22
N TYR A 234 -1.40 -11.37 3.93
CA TYR A 234 -2.05 -12.55 3.35
C TYR A 234 -1.10 -13.76 3.33
N GLU A 235 0.20 -13.54 3.06
CA GLU A 235 1.19 -14.61 3.12
C GLU A 235 1.29 -15.21 4.53
N ARG A 236 1.32 -14.35 5.55
CA ARG A 236 1.33 -14.75 6.96
C ARG A 236 0.05 -15.49 7.37
N SER A 237 -1.09 -15.13 6.77
CA SER A 237 -2.40 -15.78 6.98
C SER A 237 -2.60 -17.06 6.15
N GLY A 238 -1.58 -17.56 5.45
CA GLY A 238 -1.64 -18.84 4.75
C GLY A 238 -1.99 -18.77 3.27
N ALA A 239 -2.05 -17.59 2.65
CA ALA A 239 -2.31 -17.45 1.20
C ALA A 239 -1.14 -17.94 0.32
N GLY A 240 -0.03 -18.38 0.91
CA GLY A 240 1.20 -18.77 0.22
C GLY A 240 2.00 -17.56 -0.28
N SER A 241 3.12 -17.80 -0.98
CA SER A 241 4.04 -16.74 -1.38
C SER A 241 3.37 -15.69 -2.29
N ILE A 242 3.25 -14.48 -1.80
CA ILE A 242 2.70 -13.34 -2.53
C ILE A 242 3.63 -12.95 -3.70
N ALA A 243 4.93 -12.96 -3.48
CA ALA A 243 5.91 -12.73 -4.54
C ALA A 243 5.83 -13.81 -5.64
N GLY A 244 5.67 -15.09 -5.23
CA GLY A 244 5.48 -16.20 -6.16
C GLY A 244 4.23 -16.06 -7.00
N ARG A 245 3.10 -15.70 -6.39
CA ARG A 245 1.84 -15.42 -7.11
C ARG A 245 2.00 -14.30 -8.13
N HIS A 246 2.68 -13.21 -7.73
CA HIS A 246 2.94 -12.08 -8.64
C HIS A 246 3.73 -12.52 -9.87
N LEU A 247 4.86 -13.20 -9.66
CA LEU A 247 5.71 -13.67 -10.75
C LEU A 247 4.97 -14.65 -11.66
N ALA A 248 4.26 -15.62 -11.09
CA ALA A 248 3.47 -16.59 -11.88
C ALA A 248 2.38 -15.91 -12.70
N ALA A 249 1.66 -14.94 -12.14
CA ALA A 249 0.64 -14.16 -12.83
C ALA A 249 1.21 -13.29 -13.96
N CYS A 250 2.48 -12.86 -13.84
CA CYS A 250 3.23 -12.17 -14.90
C CYS A 250 3.88 -13.14 -15.93
N GLY A 251 3.62 -14.45 -15.83
CA GLY A 251 4.14 -15.44 -16.78
C GLY A 251 5.55 -15.94 -16.51
N PHE A 252 6.10 -15.70 -15.31
CA PHE A 252 7.43 -16.17 -14.92
C PHE A 252 7.34 -17.48 -14.13
N ALA A 253 8.11 -18.47 -14.55
CA ALA A 253 8.31 -19.67 -13.76
C ALA A 253 9.17 -19.35 -12.52
N LEU A 254 8.72 -19.79 -11.34
CA LEU A 254 9.55 -19.74 -10.17
C LEU A 254 10.60 -20.86 -10.25
N PRO A 255 11.89 -20.56 -9.97
CA PRO A 255 12.85 -21.61 -9.77
C PRO A 255 12.36 -22.49 -8.61
N ALA A 256 12.57 -23.80 -8.71
CA ALA A 256 12.35 -24.70 -7.59
C ALA A 256 13.25 -24.24 -6.42
N VAL A 257 12.68 -23.45 -5.52
CA VAL A 257 13.40 -23.02 -4.32
C VAL A 257 13.40 -24.23 -3.37
N SER A 258 14.58 -24.67 -2.96
CA SER A 258 14.70 -25.58 -1.80
C SER A 258 13.88 -24.99 -0.65
N PRO A 259 13.08 -25.79 0.04
CA PRO A 259 12.27 -25.30 1.14
C PRO A 259 13.21 -24.69 2.19
N ARG A 260 13.44 -23.39 2.12
CA ARG A 260 13.88 -22.69 3.32
C ARG A 260 12.78 -22.92 4.34
N VAL A 261 13.17 -23.20 5.57
CA VAL A 261 12.23 -23.28 6.69
C VAL A 261 11.48 -21.93 6.73
N GLN A 262 10.37 -21.87 6.04
CA GLN A 262 9.46 -20.74 6.19
C GLN A 262 8.71 -20.96 7.49
N PRO A 263 8.42 -19.89 8.24
CA PRO A 263 7.51 -19.99 9.37
C PRO A 263 6.22 -20.65 8.91
N SER A 264 5.66 -21.54 9.75
CA SER A 264 4.38 -22.17 9.41
C SER A 264 3.31 -21.11 9.26
N PRO A 265 2.54 -21.10 8.16
CA PRO A 265 1.38 -20.24 8.07
C PRO A 265 0.49 -20.43 9.29
N GLN A 266 -0.08 -19.36 9.80
CA GLN A 266 -1.09 -19.41 10.86
C GLN A 266 -2.47 -19.13 10.26
N PRO A 267 -3.12 -20.13 9.64
CA PRO A 267 -4.36 -19.93 8.87
C PRO A 267 -5.55 -19.52 9.73
N GLU A 268 -5.47 -19.70 11.04
CA GLU A 268 -6.49 -19.27 11.99
C GLU A 268 -6.18 -17.92 12.64
N ALA A 269 -5.07 -17.28 12.30
CA ALA A 269 -4.67 -15.99 12.86
C ALA A 269 -5.03 -14.82 11.96
N SER A 270 -5.58 -13.77 12.56
CA SER A 270 -5.60 -12.43 11.98
C SER A 270 -4.23 -11.78 12.14
N TRP A 271 -3.82 -10.99 11.17
CA TRP A 271 -2.54 -10.30 11.20
C TRP A 271 -2.72 -8.80 11.06
N ALA A 272 -1.96 -8.05 11.83
CA ALA A 272 -1.91 -6.60 11.77
C ALA A 272 -0.48 -6.12 11.60
N LYS A 273 -0.31 -4.99 10.90
CA LYS A 273 0.97 -4.27 10.79
C LYS A 273 0.76 -2.79 10.96
N ALA A 274 1.77 -2.11 11.51
CA ALA A 274 1.84 -0.67 11.58
C ALA A 274 3.25 -0.18 11.20
N VAL A 275 3.28 0.98 10.56
CA VAL A 275 4.49 1.78 10.37
C VAL A 275 4.47 2.86 11.45
N LEU A 276 5.45 2.85 12.33
CA LEU A 276 5.64 3.91 13.32
C LEU A 276 6.44 5.05 12.69
N PHE A 277 5.91 6.27 12.76
CA PHE A 277 6.57 7.47 12.27
C PHE A 277 7.28 8.19 13.42
N ALA A 278 8.32 8.95 13.10
CA ALA A 278 9.04 9.76 14.06
C ALA A 278 8.19 10.98 14.49
N ALA A 279 7.83 11.06 15.76
CA ALA A 279 7.12 12.23 16.32
C ALA A 279 7.99 13.50 16.28
N ARG A 280 9.30 13.33 16.36
CA ARG A 280 10.33 14.39 16.32
C ARG A 280 11.57 13.85 15.61
N PRO A 281 12.55 14.69 15.21
CA PRO A 281 13.81 14.20 14.69
C PRO A 281 14.45 13.21 15.68
N THR A 282 14.59 11.95 15.24
CA THR A 282 14.97 10.81 16.10
C THR A 282 16.37 10.31 15.73
N PRO A 283 17.38 10.50 16.58
CA PRO A 283 18.71 9.94 16.38
C PRO A 283 18.69 8.43 16.65
N ILE A 284 19.30 7.67 15.75
CA ILE A 284 19.39 6.21 15.85
C ILE A 284 20.78 5.81 16.34
N ALA A 285 20.85 5.36 17.58
CA ALA A 285 22.07 4.84 18.19
C ALA A 285 22.13 3.31 18.14
N GLN A 286 23.33 2.74 18.15
CA GLN A 286 23.49 1.26 18.14
C GLN A 286 22.75 0.55 19.28
N PRO A 287 22.78 1.03 20.56
CA PRO A 287 22.01 0.39 21.62
C PRO A 287 20.51 0.29 21.38
N LEU A 288 19.92 1.27 20.69
CA LEU A 288 18.51 1.20 20.28
C LEU A 288 18.26 0.07 19.27
N ILE A 289 19.16 -0.08 18.28
CA ILE A 289 19.06 -1.16 17.30
C ILE A 289 19.15 -2.52 18.00
N ASP A 290 20.11 -2.68 18.90
CA ASP A 290 20.31 -3.94 19.65
C ASP A 290 19.07 -4.29 20.47
N ALA A 291 18.47 -3.30 21.16
CA ALA A 291 17.24 -3.49 21.93
C ALA A 291 16.03 -3.81 21.03
N LEU A 292 15.91 -3.18 19.84
CA LEU A 292 14.86 -3.51 18.87
C LEU A 292 15.00 -4.93 18.33
N LEU A 293 16.22 -5.39 18.05
CA LEU A 293 16.49 -6.75 17.56
C LEU A 293 16.20 -7.80 18.64
N GLU A 294 16.57 -7.53 19.90
CA GLU A 294 16.25 -8.40 21.03
C GLU A 294 14.74 -8.54 21.21
N GLN A 295 14.02 -7.41 21.19
CA GLN A 295 12.56 -7.43 21.29
C GLN A 295 11.89 -8.10 20.11
N ALA A 296 12.44 -7.91 18.89
CA ALA A 296 11.96 -8.58 17.69
C ALA A 296 12.07 -10.12 17.81
N ALA A 297 13.15 -10.63 18.38
CA ALA A 297 13.35 -12.07 18.58
C ALA A 297 12.26 -12.66 19.49
N ILE A 298 11.97 -11.99 20.62
CA ILE A 298 10.94 -12.41 21.58
C ILE A 298 9.57 -12.47 20.89
N TRP A 299 9.17 -11.42 20.18
CA TRP A 299 7.86 -11.38 19.51
C TRP A 299 7.77 -12.35 18.34
N THR A 300 8.88 -12.60 17.64
CA THR A 300 8.95 -13.57 16.53
C THR A 300 8.61 -14.97 17.01
N GLU A 301 9.10 -15.38 18.18
CA GLU A 301 8.74 -16.67 18.78
C GLU A 301 7.23 -16.74 19.10
N VAL A 302 6.66 -15.67 19.68
CA VAL A 302 5.23 -15.56 19.98
C VAL A 302 4.37 -15.66 18.72
N ASP A 303 4.85 -15.09 17.62
CA ASP A 303 4.15 -15.05 16.32
C ASP A 303 4.47 -16.28 15.44
N GLY A 304 4.96 -17.38 16.02
CA GLY A 304 5.18 -18.65 15.30
C GLY A 304 6.35 -18.60 14.31
N GLY A 305 7.36 -17.79 14.59
CA GLY A 305 8.57 -17.66 13.78
C GLY A 305 8.50 -16.60 12.68
N TRP A 306 7.36 -15.89 12.52
CA TRP A 306 7.28 -14.77 11.60
C TRP A 306 7.95 -13.52 12.16
N PRO A 307 8.80 -12.82 11.36
CA PRO A 307 9.43 -11.58 11.82
C PRO A 307 8.41 -10.57 12.33
N SER A 308 8.60 -10.07 13.53
CA SER A 308 7.68 -9.12 14.17
C SER A 308 8.08 -7.66 13.98
N LEU A 309 9.31 -7.40 13.54
CA LEU A 309 9.79 -6.09 13.10
C LEU A 309 10.41 -6.18 11.70
N ALA A 310 10.24 -5.11 10.93
CA ALA A 310 10.89 -4.90 9.63
C ALA A 310 11.30 -3.44 9.48
N ASP A 311 12.06 -3.12 8.42
CA ASP A 311 12.51 -1.76 8.11
C ASP A 311 13.28 -1.10 9.26
N ILE A 312 14.02 -1.92 10.04
CA ILE A 312 14.82 -1.46 11.17
C ILE A 312 15.87 -0.45 10.66
N PRO A 313 15.93 0.77 11.25
CA PRO A 313 16.83 1.79 10.77
C PRO A 313 18.30 1.45 10.99
N ARG A 314 19.18 2.11 10.25
CA ARG A 314 20.64 1.95 10.43
C ARG A 314 21.14 2.87 11.55
N PRO A 315 22.19 2.48 12.28
CA PRO A 315 22.79 3.35 13.29
C PRO A 315 23.43 4.60 12.65
N ALA A 316 23.64 5.62 13.47
CA ALA A 316 24.25 6.90 13.11
C ALA A 316 23.47 7.75 12.09
N GLN A 317 22.19 7.47 11.87
CA GLN A 317 21.29 8.34 11.11
C GLN A 317 20.34 9.12 12.05
N VAL A 318 19.80 10.23 11.55
CA VAL A 318 18.72 10.96 12.18
C VAL A 318 17.49 10.83 11.29
N ILE A 319 16.42 10.23 11.80
CA ILE A 319 15.15 10.12 11.08
C ILE A 319 14.38 11.43 11.27
N PRO A 320 14.01 12.14 10.19
CA PRO A 320 13.24 13.38 10.31
C PRO A 320 11.86 13.14 10.93
N SER A 321 11.28 14.16 11.55
CA SER A 321 9.88 14.12 11.99
C SER A 321 8.95 13.73 10.83
N ALA A 322 7.88 12.98 11.13
CA ALA A 322 6.92 12.42 10.19
C ALA A 322 7.49 11.46 9.12
N ALA A 323 8.76 11.03 9.26
CA ALA A 323 9.32 9.98 8.44
C ALA A 323 9.14 8.59 9.10
N PRO A 324 8.99 7.49 8.31
CA PRO A 324 8.84 6.15 8.85
C PRO A 324 10.12 5.71 9.59
N VAL A 325 9.95 5.09 10.76
CA VAL A 325 11.04 4.57 11.60
C VAL A 325 11.17 3.06 11.45
N VAL A 326 10.08 2.33 11.69
CA VAL A 326 10.10 0.86 11.74
C VAL A 326 8.70 0.32 11.43
N THR A 327 8.64 -0.86 10.85
CA THR A 327 7.39 -1.60 10.65
C THR A 327 7.24 -2.67 11.73
N ILE A 328 6.08 -2.73 12.37
CA ILE A 328 5.74 -3.61 13.49
C ILE A 328 4.58 -4.52 13.06
N PHE A 329 4.65 -5.80 13.42
CA PHE A 329 3.62 -6.79 13.15
C PHE A 329 3.09 -7.41 14.43
N ALA A 330 1.85 -7.91 14.38
CA ALA A 330 1.27 -8.72 15.44
C ALA A 330 0.26 -9.73 14.88
N ALA A 331 0.31 -10.95 15.39
CA ALA A 331 -0.72 -11.95 15.18
C ALA A 331 -1.76 -11.92 16.31
N GLY A 332 -3.01 -12.29 16.00
CA GLY A 332 -4.09 -12.40 16.98
C GLY A 332 -5.17 -13.38 16.53
N ARG A 333 -6.00 -13.85 17.47
CA ARG A 333 -7.11 -14.76 17.20
C ARG A 333 -8.30 -14.11 16.48
N SER A 334 -8.30 -12.79 16.42
CA SER A 334 -9.28 -11.97 15.69
C SER A 334 -8.61 -10.66 15.27
N GLU A 335 -9.26 -9.88 14.37
CA GLU A 335 -8.79 -8.53 14.02
C GLU A 335 -8.61 -7.62 15.24
N ALA A 336 -9.56 -7.68 16.18
CA ALA A 336 -9.51 -6.87 17.39
C ALA A 336 -8.31 -7.26 18.28
N ASP A 337 -8.04 -8.58 18.43
CA ASP A 337 -6.89 -9.07 19.21
C ASP A 337 -5.57 -8.70 18.51
N ALA A 338 -5.47 -8.91 17.20
CA ALA A 338 -4.27 -8.54 16.44
C ALA A 338 -3.99 -7.02 16.52
N LEU A 339 -5.03 -6.19 16.39
CA LEU A 339 -4.91 -4.74 16.49
C LEU A 339 -4.52 -4.28 17.89
N GLN A 340 -5.08 -4.88 18.95
CA GLN A 340 -4.71 -4.54 20.33
C GLN A 340 -3.25 -4.88 20.60
N ARG A 341 -2.81 -6.08 20.24
CA ARG A 341 -1.40 -6.48 20.37
C ARG A 341 -0.46 -5.59 19.56
N LEU A 342 -0.90 -5.18 18.37
CA LEU A 342 -0.13 -4.26 17.54
C LEU A 342 0.05 -2.90 18.25
N ARG A 343 -1.03 -2.35 18.83
CA ARG A 343 -0.96 -1.09 19.61
C ARG A 343 -0.03 -1.20 20.79
N ASP A 344 -0.09 -2.29 21.54
CA ASP A 344 0.78 -2.53 22.67
C ASP A 344 2.26 -2.56 22.24
N ARG A 345 2.56 -3.25 21.12
CA ARG A 345 3.91 -3.30 20.55
C ARG A 345 4.39 -1.94 20.05
N VAL A 346 3.52 -1.19 19.38
CA VAL A 346 3.85 0.18 18.92
C VAL A 346 4.15 1.08 20.11
N THR A 347 3.32 1.05 21.16
CA THR A 347 3.58 1.80 22.40
C THR A 347 4.92 1.44 23.03
N HIS A 348 5.26 0.15 23.05
CA HIS A 348 6.54 -0.31 23.57
C HIS A 348 7.73 0.23 22.77
N VAL A 349 7.67 0.13 21.43
CA VAL A 349 8.73 0.64 20.55
C VAL A 349 8.82 2.16 20.62
N ASP A 350 7.69 2.85 20.72
CA ASP A 350 7.64 4.31 20.81
C ASP A 350 8.32 4.80 22.11
N ALA A 351 8.11 4.08 23.22
CA ALA A 351 8.85 4.34 24.48
C ALA A 351 10.36 4.13 24.32
N MET A 352 10.79 3.09 23.60
CA MET A 352 12.22 2.86 23.31
C MET A 352 12.82 4.00 22.47
N LEU A 353 12.04 4.64 21.60
CA LEU A 353 12.44 5.81 20.82
C LEU A 353 12.47 7.10 21.64
N GLY A 354 12.06 7.05 22.93
CA GLY A 354 12.00 8.19 23.83
C GLY A 354 10.87 9.18 23.51
N ASN A 355 9.77 8.69 22.92
CA ASN A 355 8.58 9.49 22.59
C ASN A 355 7.43 9.29 23.60
N ALA A 356 7.62 8.47 24.64
CA ALA A 356 6.65 8.21 25.68
C ALA A 356 6.61 9.34 26.74
#